data_51dc7bd94dafc173501b2463da5c6c02
#
_entry.id   51dc7bd94dafc173501b2463da5c6c02
#
_cell.length_a   1.000
_cell.length_b   1.000
_cell.length_c   1.000
_cell.angle_alpha   90.00
_cell.angle_beta   90.00
_cell.angle_gamma   90.00
#
_symmetry.space_group_name_H-M   'P 1'
#
loop_
_entity.id
_entity.type
_entity.pdbx_description
1 polymer ?
#
loop_
_entity_poly.entity_id
_entity_poly.type
_entity_poly.pdbx_seq_one_letter_code
_entity_poly.pdbx_strand_id
1 'polypeptide(L)'
;MDLSKNQHIRLEPRDEYTHPIEAAKNFNESMYINLFDPTRKAGGWFRVGNRPNEGHAEVSCCVYFPDGRVGFMFQRPSITGNAELNAGGMRFEVIEPFKHLRLTYNGKLCVLKNPQDMADPKKAFANNPIVPCEIAIDFKGVSPMYGGEAVDENGNPVEENPDESFARAHY
;
A
#
# COMPACT_ATOMS: atom_id res chain seq x y z
N MET A 1 25.28 5.94 5.11
CA MET A 1 25.11 4.89 4.07
C MET A 1 26.19 5.12 3.02
N ASP A 2 27.13 4.23 2.92
CA ASP A 2 28.20 4.34 1.92
C ASP A 2 27.69 3.76 0.60
N LEU A 3 27.20 4.63 -0.29
CA LEU A 3 26.70 4.27 -1.62
C LEU A 3 27.80 3.91 -2.62
N SER A 4 29.09 3.86 -2.19
CA SER A 4 30.23 3.57 -3.04
C SER A 4 30.43 2.08 -3.32
N LYS A 5 29.74 1.19 -2.63
CA LYS A 5 29.73 -0.23 -2.93
C LYS A 5 28.75 -0.45 -4.08
N ASN A 6 29.21 -1.04 -5.17
CA ASN A 6 28.41 -1.45 -6.34
C ASN A 6 27.35 -2.49 -5.89
N GLN A 7 26.30 -2.02 -5.24
CA GLN A 7 25.13 -2.84 -4.94
C GLN A 7 24.26 -2.84 -6.16
N HIS A 8 24.03 -4.01 -6.73
CA HIS A 8 23.02 -4.21 -7.75
C HIS A 8 21.71 -4.54 -7.04
N ILE A 9 20.63 -3.95 -7.48
CA ILE A 9 19.29 -4.25 -6.99
C ILE A 9 18.68 -5.25 -7.97
N ARG A 10 18.26 -6.39 -7.48
CA ARG A 10 17.60 -7.42 -8.26
C ARG A 10 16.12 -7.43 -7.95
N LEU A 11 15.32 -7.26 -8.98
CA LEU A 11 13.88 -7.31 -8.93
C LEU A 11 13.37 -8.38 -9.89
N GLU A 12 12.58 -9.32 -9.39
CA GLU A 12 12.00 -10.41 -10.17
C GLU A 12 10.47 -10.30 -10.18
N PRO A 13 9.78 -10.83 -11.21
CA PRO A 13 8.32 -10.77 -11.30
C PRO A 13 7.57 -11.31 -10.07
N ARG A 14 8.17 -12.24 -9.34
CA ARG A 14 7.61 -12.79 -8.09
C ARG A 14 7.54 -11.76 -6.96
N ASP A 15 8.41 -10.72 -6.99
CA ASP A 15 8.50 -9.71 -5.94
C ASP A 15 7.31 -8.74 -5.96
N GLU A 16 6.49 -8.78 -7.03
CA GLU A 16 5.22 -8.05 -7.08
C GLU A 16 4.08 -8.74 -6.30
N TYR A 17 4.29 -9.99 -5.89
CA TYR A 17 3.30 -10.77 -5.13
C TYR A 17 3.67 -10.81 -3.64
N THR A 18 2.76 -11.33 -2.84
CA THR A 18 3.01 -11.53 -1.41
C THR A 18 4.10 -12.58 -1.16
N HIS A 19 4.91 -12.35 -0.13
CA HIS A 19 6.03 -13.21 0.26
C HIS A 19 5.63 -14.20 1.37
N PRO A 20 6.43 -15.26 1.59
CA PRO A 20 6.27 -16.15 2.74
C PRO A 20 6.29 -15.36 4.06
N ILE A 21 5.43 -15.77 5.00
CA ILE A 21 5.35 -15.13 6.31
C ILE A 21 6.66 -15.41 7.08
N GLU A 22 7.30 -14.34 7.53
CA GLU A 22 8.50 -14.40 8.37
C GLU A 22 8.13 -14.46 9.86
N ALA A 23 9.10 -14.86 10.70
CA ALA A 23 8.87 -15.08 12.13
C ALA A 23 8.68 -13.80 12.95
N ALA A 24 9.02 -12.63 12.41
CA ALA A 24 8.89 -11.36 13.12
C ALA A 24 7.42 -11.09 13.47
N LYS A 25 7.14 -10.80 14.75
CA LYS A 25 5.77 -10.54 15.22
C LYS A 25 5.08 -9.44 14.42
N ASN A 26 5.83 -8.40 14.08
CA ASN A 26 5.35 -7.23 13.33
C ASN A 26 5.54 -7.38 11.81
N PHE A 27 5.75 -8.60 11.30
CA PHE A 27 5.81 -8.84 9.86
C PHE A 27 4.65 -8.15 9.16
N ASN A 28 4.96 -7.40 8.11
CA ASN A 28 3.99 -6.63 7.35
C ASN A 28 4.28 -6.73 5.86
N GLU A 29 3.34 -7.26 5.12
CA GLU A 29 3.31 -7.29 3.66
C GLU A 29 2.31 -6.26 3.17
N SER A 30 2.71 -5.28 2.37
CA SER A 30 1.77 -4.23 1.99
C SER A 30 1.98 -3.71 0.59
N MET A 31 0.89 -3.26 -0.01
CA MET A 31 0.91 -2.50 -1.26
C MET A 31 0.21 -1.16 -1.06
N TYR A 32 0.74 -0.15 -1.75
CA TYR A 32 0.28 1.23 -1.68
C TYR A 32 0.26 1.83 -3.09
N ILE A 33 -0.83 2.53 -3.39
CA ILE A 33 -0.94 3.35 -4.61
C ILE A 33 -1.39 4.75 -4.22
N ASN A 34 -0.80 5.77 -4.84
CA ASN A 34 -1.32 7.13 -4.82
C ASN A 34 -1.52 7.65 -6.25
N LEU A 35 -2.45 8.58 -6.40
CA LEU A 35 -2.76 9.20 -7.69
C LEU A 35 -3.35 10.59 -7.50
N PHE A 36 -3.18 11.43 -8.51
CA PHE A 36 -3.87 12.71 -8.61
C PHE A 36 -4.11 13.10 -10.07
N ASP A 37 -5.35 13.44 -10.41
CA ASP A 37 -5.74 13.99 -11.70
C ASP A 37 -5.87 15.52 -11.57
N PRO A 38 -4.93 16.30 -12.13
CA PRO A 38 -4.94 17.74 -12.03
C PRO A 38 -6.10 18.39 -12.81
N THR A 39 -6.62 17.70 -13.83
CA THR A 39 -7.76 18.19 -14.64
C THR A 39 -9.06 18.07 -13.84
N ARG A 40 -9.29 16.91 -13.23
CA ARG A 40 -10.47 16.66 -12.38
C ARG A 40 -10.31 17.22 -10.98
N LYS A 41 -9.09 17.59 -10.57
CA LYS A 41 -8.72 17.98 -9.20
C LYS A 41 -9.16 16.95 -8.17
N ALA A 42 -8.97 15.68 -8.50
CA ALA A 42 -9.36 14.53 -7.69
C ALA A 42 -8.22 13.53 -7.62
N GLY A 43 -8.15 12.80 -6.55
CA GLY A 43 -7.12 11.78 -6.37
C GLY A 43 -7.26 11.05 -5.04
N GLY A 44 -6.19 10.44 -4.61
CA GLY A 44 -6.19 9.75 -3.34
C GLY A 44 -4.98 8.83 -3.16
N TRP A 45 -4.97 8.14 -2.03
CA TRP A 45 -4.03 7.06 -1.76
C TRP A 45 -4.76 5.89 -1.09
N PHE A 46 -4.25 4.70 -1.32
CA PHE A 46 -4.86 3.44 -0.92
C PHE A 46 -3.77 2.48 -0.45
N ARG A 47 -4.01 1.77 0.63
CA ARG A 47 -3.08 0.80 1.19
C ARG A 47 -3.80 -0.41 1.79
N VAL A 48 -3.29 -1.59 1.50
CA VAL A 48 -3.54 -2.81 2.27
C VAL A 48 -2.21 -3.29 2.82
N GLY A 49 -2.15 -3.57 4.11
CA GLY A 49 -0.99 -4.14 4.78
C GLY A 49 -1.40 -5.34 5.62
N ASN A 50 -1.01 -6.54 5.19
CA ASN A 50 -1.26 -7.76 5.93
C ASN A 50 -0.29 -7.89 7.10
N ARG A 51 -0.83 -8.16 8.29
CA ARG A 51 -0.09 -8.48 9.51
C ARG A 51 -0.52 -9.87 10.01
N PRO A 52 -0.14 -10.94 9.29
CA PRO A 52 -0.66 -12.29 9.56
C PRO A 52 -0.29 -12.79 10.95
N ASN A 53 0.89 -12.44 11.46
CA ASN A 53 1.33 -12.83 12.81
C ASN A 53 0.58 -12.08 13.92
N GLU A 54 -0.12 -11.01 13.59
CA GLU A 54 -1.01 -10.26 14.48
C GLU A 54 -2.50 -10.57 14.20
N GLY A 55 -2.79 -11.37 13.16
CA GLY A 55 -4.15 -11.83 12.83
C GLY A 55 -5.04 -10.77 12.19
N HIS A 56 -4.48 -9.67 11.67
CA HIS A 56 -5.27 -8.61 11.02
C HIS A 56 -4.54 -8.01 9.81
N ALA A 57 -5.31 -7.33 8.97
CA ALA A 57 -4.76 -6.41 7.98
C ALA A 57 -5.02 -4.96 8.39
N GLU A 58 -4.16 -4.05 7.97
CA GLU A 58 -4.40 -2.61 8.02
C GLU A 58 -4.85 -2.14 6.64
N VAL A 59 -6.08 -1.65 6.57
CA VAL A 59 -6.66 -1.12 5.34
C VAL A 59 -6.92 0.36 5.52
N SER A 60 -6.35 1.17 4.64
CA SER A 60 -6.51 2.60 4.70
C SER A 60 -6.62 3.23 3.33
N CYS A 61 -7.41 4.28 3.23
CA CYS A 61 -7.49 5.12 2.04
C CYS A 61 -7.87 6.55 2.39
N CYS A 62 -7.47 7.45 1.51
CA CYS A 62 -7.88 8.85 1.55
C CYS A 62 -8.19 9.29 0.12
N VAL A 63 -9.36 9.88 -0.09
CA VAL A 63 -9.83 10.35 -1.39
C VAL A 63 -9.99 11.86 -1.35
N TYR A 64 -9.42 12.55 -2.33
CA TYR A 64 -9.51 13.99 -2.48
C TYR A 64 -10.60 14.33 -3.51
N PHE A 65 -11.63 15.05 -3.08
CA PHE A 65 -12.71 15.47 -3.96
C PHE A 65 -12.43 16.85 -4.59
N PRO A 66 -12.98 17.11 -5.80
CA PRO A 66 -12.78 18.38 -6.51
C PRO A 66 -13.24 19.62 -5.73
N ASP A 67 -14.18 19.46 -4.82
CA ASP A 67 -14.74 20.51 -3.98
C ASP A 67 -13.94 20.78 -2.69
N GLY A 68 -12.79 20.11 -2.52
CA GLY A 68 -11.90 20.25 -1.38
C GLY A 68 -12.26 19.38 -0.18
N ARG A 69 -13.37 18.63 -0.22
CA ARG A 69 -13.64 17.62 0.79
C ARG A 69 -12.64 16.46 0.69
N VAL A 70 -12.53 15.74 1.78
CA VAL A 70 -11.70 14.52 1.87
C VAL A 70 -12.57 13.39 2.40
N GLY A 71 -12.48 12.23 1.74
CA GLY A 71 -13.04 10.99 2.24
C GLY A 71 -11.92 10.08 2.72
N PHE A 72 -12.03 9.51 3.92
CA PHE A 72 -11.03 8.58 4.40
C PHE A 72 -11.65 7.37 5.07
N MET A 73 -10.88 6.29 5.13
CA MET A 73 -11.20 5.10 5.91
C MET A 73 -9.91 4.48 6.46
N PHE A 74 -10.01 4.03 7.70
CA PHE A 74 -9.02 3.19 8.35
C PHE A 74 -9.74 2.07 9.07
N GLN A 75 -9.33 0.82 8.81
CA GLN A 75 -9.92 -0.36 9.44
C GLN A 75 -8.87 -1.47 9.62
N ARG A 76 -9.13 -2.35 10.59
CA ARG A 76 -8.31 -3.54 10.88
C ARG A 76 -9.14 -4.82 10.79
N PRO A 77 -9.48 -5.29 9.59
CA PRO A 77 -10.18 -6.55 9.42
C PRO A 77 -9.29 -7.73 9.80
N SER A 78 -9.88 -8.78 10.39
CA SER A 78 -9.17 -10.03 10.67
C SER A 78 -8.79 -10.74 9.37
N ILE A 79 -7.59 -11.30 9.35
CA ILE A 79 -7.10 -12.17 8.27
C ILE A 79 -6.51 -13.46 8.85
N THR A 80 -6.47 -14.51 8.05
CA THR A 80 -5.92 -15.83 8.45
C THR A 80 -4.65 -16.22 7.72
N GLY A 81 -4.14 -15.35 6.84
CA GLY A 81 -2.94 -15.64 6.05
C GLY A 81 -2.47 -14.44 5.25
N ASN A 82 -1.52 -14.68 4.33
CA ASN A 82 -0.87 -13.67 3.51
C ASN A 82 -0.93 -13.99 2.01
N ALA A 83 -1.89 -14.78 1.55
CA ALA A 83 -1.94 -15.21 0.15
C ALA A 83 -2.30 -14.10 -0.84
N GLU A 84 -3.05 -13.10 -0.40
CA GLU A 84 -3.50 -11.97 -1.21
C GLU A 84 -3.53 -10.68 -0.39
N LEU A 85 -3.36 -9.53 -1.05
CA LEU A 85 -3.63 -8.21 -0.49
C LEU A 85 -5.10 -7.85 -0.74
N ASN A 86 -5.98 -8.55 -0.01
CA ASN A 86 -7.43 -8.46 -0.13
C ASN A 86 -8.08 -8.46 1.26
N ALA A 87 -8.45 -7.29 1.75
CA ALA A 87 -9.03 -7.14 3.07
C ALA A 87 -9.93 -5.91 3.15
N GLY A 88 -10.95 -5.96 4.00
CA GLY A 88 -11.82 -4.82 4.30
C GLY A 88 -12.51 -4.18 3.09
N GLY A 89 -12.75 -4.96 2.04
CA GLY A 89 -13.33 -4.48 0.78
C GLY A 89 -12.33 -3.87 -0.20
N MET A 90 -11.04 -3.79 0.16
CA MET A 90 -9.97 -3.31 -0.72
C MET A 90 -9.13 -4.49 -1.21
N ARG A 91 -8.86 -4.53 -2.51
CA ARG A 91 -8.05 -5.56 -3.15
C ARG A 91 -7.05 -4.95 -4.11
N PHE A 92 -5.80 -5.38 -3.99
CA PHE A 92 -4.78 -5.19 -5.01
C PHE A 92 -4.61 -6.48 -5.80
N GLU A 93 -4.54 -6.37 -7.11
CA GLU A 93 -4.39 -7.47 -8.03
C GLU A 93 -3.27 -7.17 -9.03
N VAL A 94 -2.31 -8.08 -9.13
CA VAL A 94 -1.26 -8.02 -10.14
C VAL A 94 -1.80 -8.61 -11.43
N ILE A 95 -2.05 -7.78 -12.43
CA ILE A 95 -2.52 -8.23 -13.76
C ILE A 95 -1.32 -8.62 -14.63
N GLU A 96 -0.27 -7.81 -14.61
CA GLU A 96 1.01 -8.09 -15.25
C GLU A 96 2.12 -7.51 -14.35
N PRO A 97 3.04 -8.33 -13.85
CA PRO A 97 4.09 -7.87 -12.96
C PRO A 97 4.84 -6.67 -13.51
N PHE A 98 5.02 -5.65 -12.65
CA PHE A 98 5.71 -4.39 -12.91
C PHE A 98 5.08 -3.48 -13.97
N LYS A 99 3.97 -3.91 -14.59
CA LYS A 99 3.36 -3.16 -15.68
C LYS A 99 1.91 -2.80 -15.44
N HIS A 100 1.15 -3.67 -14.79
CA HIS A 100 -0.28 -3.44 -14.61
C HIS A 100 -0.78 -4.02 -13.29
N LEU A 101 -1.14 -3.11 -12.39
CA LEU A 101 -1.84 -3.42 -11.16
C LEU A 101 -3.28 -2.92 -11.25
N ARG A 102 -4.18 -3.62 -10.59
CA ARG A 102 -5.56 -3.17 -10.39
C ARG A 102 -5.85 -3.07 -8.90
N LEU A 103 -6.39 -1.93 -8.51
CA LEU A 103 -6.96 -1.73 -7.19
C LEU A 103 -8.47 -1.60 -7.31
N THR A 104 -9.19 -2.31 -6.44
CA THR A 104 -10.62 -2.12 -6.24
C THR A 104 -10.90 -1.87 -4.77
N TYR A 105 -11.86 -1.01 -4.48
CA TYR A 105 -12.38 -0.79 -3.15
C TYR A 105 -13.90 -0.71 -3.19
N ASN A 106 -14.56 -1.59 -2.48
CA ASN A 106 -16.01 -1.58 -2.24
C ASN A 106 -16.23 -1.53 -0.74
N GLY A 107 -16.54 -0.34 -0.24
CA GLY A 107 -16.58 -0.10 1.20
C GLY A 107 -17.30 1.18 1.56
N LYS A 108 -16.76 1.88 2.55
CA LYS A 108 -17.32 3.14 3.06
C LYS A 108 -16.21 4.17 3.24
N LEU A 109 -16.56 5.44 3.09
CA LEU A 109 -15.70 6.59 3.40
C LEU A 109 -16.36 7.48 4.45
N CYS A 110 -15.58 7.93 5.42
CA CYS A 110 -15.93 9.05 6.27
C CYS A 110 -15.62 10.34 5.50
N VAL A 111 -16.64 11.08 5.11
CA VAL A 111 -16.47 12.29 4.26
C VAL A 111 -16.40 13.52 5.14
N LEU A 112 -15.19 14.10 5.21
CA LEU A 112 -14.89 15.28 6.01
C LEU A 112 -15.31 16.54 5.29
N LYS A 113 -16.11 17.38 5.97
CA LYS A 113 -16.40 18.74 5.52
C LYS A 113 -15.17 19.63 5.65
N ASN A 114 -14.41 19.45 6.74
CA ASN A 114 -13.14 20.11 6.98
C ASN A 114 -12.03 19.03 6.99
N PRO A 115 -11.07 19.04 6.05
CA PRO A 115 -9.97 18.07 6.02
C PRO A 115 -9.13 18.04 7.31
N GLN A 116 -9.07 19.15 8.07
CA GLN A 116 -8.34 19.23 9.33
C GLN A 116 -8.93 18.33 10.44
N ASP A 117 -10.19 17.89 10.31
CA ASP A 117 -10.82 16.97 11.26
C ASP A 117 -10.09 15.62 11.31
N MET A 118 -9.31 15.28 10.27
CA MET A 118 -8.51 14.06 10.22
C MET A 118 -7.39 14.04 11.28
N ALA A 119 -7.03 15.17 11.86
CA ALA A 119 -6.07 15.26 12.97
C ALA A 119 -6.57 14.50 14.24
N ASP A 120 -7.89 14.32 14.38
CA ASP A 120 -8.49 13.48 15.42
C ASP A 120 -9.47 12.48 14.77
N PRO A 121 -8.98 11.31 14.30
CA PRO A 121 -9.80 10.33 13.61
C PRO A 121 -11.04 9.87 14.39
N LYS A 122 -10.95 9.79 15.71
CA LYS A 122 -12.09 9.40 16.56
C LYS A 122 -13.23 10.41 16.46
N LYS A 123 -12.92 11.71 16.52
CA LYS A 123 -13.91 12.77 16.35
C LYS A 123 -14.40 12.85 14.91
N ALA A 124 -13.50 12.67 13.95
CA ALA A 124 -13.83 12.66 12.54
C ALA A 124 -14.91 11.61 12.22
N PHE A 125 -14.72 10.37 12.65
CA PHE A 125 -15.71 9.29 12.47
C PHE A 125 -17.02 9.55 13.22
N ALA A 126 -16.99 10.20 14.39
CA ALA A 126 -18.18 10.50 15.14
C ALA A 126 -19.03 11.64 14.56
N ASN A 127 -18.41 12.61 13.91
CA ASN A 127 -19.04 13.89 13.53
C ASN A 127 -19.27 14.08 12.03
N ASN A 128 -18.76 13.15 11.20
CA ASN A 128 -18.88 13.26 9.76
C ASN A 128 -19.65 12.07 9.16
N PRO A 129 -20.31 12.25 8.02
CA PRO A 129 -21.09 11.19 7.40
C PRO A 129 -20.19 10.08 6.88
N ILE A 130 -20.65 8.84 7.08
CA ILE A 130 -20.04 7.65 6.49
C ILE A 130 -20.92 7.22 5.31
N VAL A 131 -20.34 7.23 4.12
CA VAL A 131 -21.07 6.93 2.88
C VAL A 131 -20.50 5.70 2.17
N PRO A 132 -21.31 4.94 1.45
CA PRO A 132 -20.83 3.85 0.61
C PRO A 132 -19.93 4.42 -0.51
N CYS A 133 -18.94 3.62 -0.90
CA CYS A 133 -17.96 4.00 -1.90
C CYS A 133 -17.55 2.80 -2.73
N GLU A 134 -17.45 3.00 -4.04
CA GLU A 134 -16.90 2.02 -4.97
C GLU A 134 -15.83 2.71 -5.83
N ILE A 135 -14.64 2.13 -5.87
CA ILE A 135 -13.47 2.67 -6.57
C ILE A 135 -12.82 1.54 -7.35
N ALA A 136 -12.43 1.83 -8.59
CA ALA A 136 -11.61 0.96 -9.41
C ALA A 136 -10.50 1.79 -10.06
N ILE A 137 -9.26 1.33 -9.94
CA ILE A 137 -8.07 1.99 -10.47
C ILE A 137 -7.25 0.96 -11.21
N ASP A 138 -6.92 1.25 -12.47
CA ASP A 138 -5.90 0.53 -13.23
C ASP A 138 -4.62 1.37 -13.22
N PHE A 139 -3.59 0.85 -12.55
CA PHE A 139 -2.25 1.44 -12.53
C PHE A 139 -1.40 0.79 -13.61
N LYS A 140 -0.86 1.58 -14.53
CA LYS A 140 0.03 1.12 -15.60
C LYS A 140 1.39 1.75 -15.47
N GLY A 141 2.43 0.92 -15.33
CA GLY A 141 3.82 1.35 -15.31
C GLY A 141 4.22 2.01 -16.64
N VAL A 142 4.81 3.20 -16.56
CA VAL A 142 5.32 3.96 -17.71
C VAL A 142 6.85 4.07 -17.72
N SER A 143 7.48 3.55 -16.67
CA SER A 143 8.94 3.47 -16.50
C SER A 143 9.29 2.12 -15.87
N PRO A 144 10.57 1.69 -15.95
CA PRO A 144 11.03 0.52 -15.22
C PRO A 144 10.79 0.69 -13.70
N MET A 145 10.42 -0.39 -13.04
CA MET A 145 10.33 -0.45 -11.58
C MET A 145 11.73 -0.33 -10.97
N TYR A 146 11.76 0.20 -9.77
CA TYR A 146 12.97 0.36 -8.97
C TYR A 146 12.76 -0.29 -7.60
N GLY A 147 13.78 -0.99 -7.09
CA GLY A 147 13.73 -1.65 -5.80
C GLY A 147 14.18 -3.12 -5.86
N GLY A 148 13.86 -3.90 -4.83
CA GLY A 148 14.21 -5.31 -4.70
C GLY A 148 15.36 -5.58 -3.73
N GLU A 149 15.88 -6.81 -3.71
CA GLU A 149 16.99 -7.21 -2.85
C GLU A 149 18.31 -6.61 -3.32
N ALA A 150 19.11 -6.13 -2.37
CA ALA A 150 20.49 -5.77 -2.65
C ALA A 150 21.31 -7.04 -2.89
N VAL A 151 22.04 -7.08 -4.00
CA VAL A 151 22.93 -8.18 -4.35
C VAL A 151 24.34 -7.67 -4.62
N ASP A 152 25.36 -8.53 -4.39
CA ASP A 152 26.74 -8.26 -4.76
C ASP A 152 26.93 -8.35 -6.29
N GLU A 153 28.17 -8.11 -6.75
CA GLU A 153 28.55 -8.20 -8.16
C GLU A 153 28.36 -9.60 -8.78
N ASN A 154 28.23 -10.63 -7.95
CA ASN A 154 27.99 -12.02 -8.36
C ASN A 154 26.50 -12.39 -8.29
N GLY A 155 25.63 -11.47 -7.86
CA GLY A 155 24.20 -11.70 -7.72
C GLY A 155 23.78 -12.44 -6.43
N ASN A 156 24.67 -12.53 -5.43
CA ASN A 156 24.31 -13.09 -4.13
C ASN A 156 23.67 -12.01 -3.24
N PRO A 157 22.66 -12.36 -2.43
CA PRO A 157 22.09 -11.43 -1.47
C PRO A 157 23.15 -10.85 -0.56
N VAL A 158 23.15 -9.53 -0.38
CA VAL A 158 23.97 -8.85 0.62
C VAL A 158 23.22 -8.88 1.94
N GLU A 159 23.84 -9.44 3.01
CA GLU A 159 23.26 -9.40 4.35
C GLU A 159 22.99 -7.93 4.73
N GLU A 160 21.72 -7.61 4.86
CA GLU A 160 21.30 -6.33 5.40
C GLU A 160 21.52 -6.30 6.90
N ASN A 161 21.93 -5.15 7.44
CA ASN A 161 21.96 -4.95 8.88
C ASN A 161 20.52 -5.15 9.42
N PRO A 162 20.29 -6.04 10.41
CA PRO A 162 18.96 -6.30 10.96
C PRO A 162 18.25 -5.04 11.46
N ASP A 163 19.00 -4.00 11.84
CA ASP A 163 18.47 -2.71 12.28
C ASP A 163 18.07 -1.79 11.11
N GLU A 164 18.43 -2.14 9.87
CA GLU A 164 18.14 -1.38 8.65
C GLU A 164 17.08 -2.06 7.75
N SER A 165 16.38 -3.06 8.24
CA SER A 165 15.42 -3.89 7.49
C SER A 165 14.15 -3.12 7.05
N PHE A 166 14.36 -1.94 6.45
CA PHE A 166 13.28 -1.24 5.76
C PHE A 166 13.13 -1.74 4.36
N ALA A 167 13.79 -2.89 4.02
CA ALA A 167 13.71 -2.62 2.74
C ALA A 167 13.69 -3.52 1.58
N ARG A 168 12.76 -4.29 1.54
CA ARG A 168 12.28 -4.86 0.30
C ARG A 168 11.09 -4.06 -0.23
N ALA A 169 11.28 -2.74 -0.38
CA ALA A 169 10.30 -1.90 -1.02
C ALA A 169 10.70 -1.67 -2.47
N HIS A 170 9.77 -1.82 -3.38
CA HIS A 170 9.90 -1.39 -4.76
C HIS A 170 8.82 -0.35 -5.07
N TYR A 171 9.19 0.64 -5.84
CA TYR A 171 8.38 1.79 -6.17
C TYR A 171 8.22 1.90 -7.68
#